data_93bd26320d41d204e2db41024504898b
#
_entry.id   93bd26320d41d204e2db41024504898b
#
_cell.length_a   1.000
_cell.length_b   1.000
_cell.length_c   1.000
_cell.angle_alpha   90.00
_cell.angle_beta   90.00
_cell.angle_gamma   90.00
#
_symmetry.space_group_name_H-M   'P 1'
#
loop_
_entity.id
_entity.type
_entity.pdbx_description
1 polymer ?
#
loop_
_entity_poly.entity_id
_entity_poly.type
_entity_poly.pdbx_seq_one_letter_code
_entity_poly.pdbx_strand_id
1 'polypeptide(L)'
;QTVSAQKLSIVARGRQLGTAAHMLTDRDAVVMQEPDLHRHLISIVAGFAGETIEFGVVSSGVHDDLHTATALARAMVASYGMSKALGPVTIGEKEGEVFLGASLQELGSVGPATLELIDREVERLVGDSVERAETILRGNWNAVYEIANALIEHETLSGVALEALLAPVQPTLLDLG
;
A
#
# COMPACT_ATOMS: atom_id res chain seq x y z
N GLN A 1 -15.00 -3.77 5.81
CA GLN A 1 -15.71 -3.72 4.50
C GLN A 1 -14.71 -4.12 3.43
N THR A 2 -15.02 -5.16 2.66
CA THR A 2 -14.18 -5.68 1.58
C THR A 2 -14.33 -4.73 0.39
N VAL A 3 -13.23 -4.10 -0.05
CA VAL A 3 -13.21 -3.39 -1.33
C VAL A 3 -13.27 -4.47 -2.42
N SER A 4 -14.34 -4.50 -3.19
CA SER A 4 -14.49 -5.47 -4.28
C SER A 4 -13.70 -5.00 -5.50
N ALA A 5 -12.78 -5.81 -5.97
CA ALA A 5 -12.12 -5.57 -7.25
C ALA A 5 -13.16 -5.70 -8.38
N GLN A 6 -13.30 -4.68 -9.23
CA GLN A 6 -14.25 -4.72 -10.35
C GLN A 6 -13.63 -5.29 -11.61
N LYS A 7 -12.35 -5.09 -11.78
CA LYS A 7 -11.63 -5.49 -12.99
C LYS A 7 -10.15 -5.69 -12.68
N LEU A 8 -9.59 -6.77 -13.20
CA LEU A 8 -8.16 -7.04 -13.27
C LEU A 8 -7.76 -7.16 -14.72
N SER A 9 -6.59 -6.64 -15.11
CA SER A 9 -6.08 -6.76 -16.48
C SER A 9 -4.56 -6.77 -16.48
N ILE A 10 -3.98 -7.66 -17.28
CA ILE A 10 -2.53 -7.72 -17.55
C ILE A 10 -2.19 -7.09 -18.92
N VAL A 11 -3.15 -6.49 -19.60
CA VAL A 11 -2.91 -5.78 -20.86
C VAL A 11 -2.09 -4.52 -20.58
N ALA A 12 -0.90 -4.47 -21.15
CA ALA A 12 0.00 -3.33 -21.00
C ALA A 12 -0.60 -2.07 -21.64
N ARG A 13 -0.56 -0.95 -20.93
CA ARG A 13 -0.97 0.37 -21.41
C ARG A 13 0.14 1.37 -21.14
N GLY A 14 0.86 1.74 -22.19
CA GLY A 14 2.02 2.62 -22.07
C GLY A 14 3.11 1.99 -21.22
N ARG A 15 3.44 2.59 -20.06
CA ARG A 15 4.46 2.07 -19.12
C ARG A 15 3.88 1.13 -18.05
N GLN A 16 2.55 1.01 -17.96
CA GLN A 16 1.90 0.13 -16.99
C GLN A 16 1.78 -1.28 -17.57
N LEU A 17 2.23 -2.29 -16.82
CA LEU A 17 2.19 -3.70 -17.22
C LEU A 17 0.86 -4.39 -16.87
N GLY A 18 0.02 -3.72 -16.07
CA GLY A 18 -1.30 -4.22 -15.69
C GLY A 18 -2.11 -3.17 -14.94
N THR A 19 -3.37 -3.46 -14.70
CA THR A 19 -4.29 -2.56 -13.98
C THR A 19 -5.26 -3.36 -13.12
N ALA A 20 -5.40 -2.95 -11.86
CA ALA A 20 -6.49 -3.36 -10.98
C ALA A 20 -7.43 -2.16 -10.78
N ALA A 21 -8.70 -2.30 -11.18
CA ALA A 21 -9.71 -1.28 -10.93
C ALA A 21 -10.59 -1.72 -9.75
N HIS A 22 -10.63 -0.89 -8.72
CA HIS A 22 -11.48 -1.06 -7.54
C HIS A 22 -12.71 -0.17 -7.65
N MET A 23 -13.82 -0.61 -7.07
CA MET A 23 -14.96 0.27 -6.86
C MET A 23 -14.58 1.24 -5.74
N LEU A 24 -14.50 2.52 -6.09
CA LEU A 24 -14.53 3.57 -5.09
C LEU A 24 -15.91 3.51 -4.43
N THR A 25 -15.97 3.06 -3.19
CA THR A 25 -17.22 3.17 -2.43
C THR A 25 -17.43 4.65 -2.10
N ASP A 26 -18.68 5.09 -1.95
CA ASP A 26 -19.10 6.47 -1.57
C ASP A 26 -18.43 6.99 -0.26
N ARG A 27 -17.53 6.24 0.30
CA ARG A 27 -16.68 6.53 1.44
C ARG A 27 -15.20 6.71 1.07
N ASP A 28 -14.89 7.15 -0.13
CA ASP A 28 -13.65 7.88 -0.36
C ASP A 28 -13.77 9.19 0.41
N ALA A 29 -13.85 8.97 1.70
CA ALA A 29 -13.99 10.00 2.70
C ALA A 29 -12.74 10.86 2.57
N VAL A 30 -12.98 12.15 2.46
CA VAL A 30 -11.97 13.21 2.59
C VAL A 30 -11.08 13.00 3.83
N VAL A 31 -11.49 12.11 4.76
CA VAL A 31 -10.76 11.76 5.98
C VAL A 31 -10.70 10.24 6.13
N MET A 32 -9.48 9.67 6.07
CA MET A 32 -9.20 8.27 6.34
C MET A 32 -8.75 8.08 7.79
N GLN A 33 -9.22 7.00 8.43
CA GLN A 33 -8.77 6.63 9.77
C GLN A 33 -7.46 5.83 9.70
N GLU A 34 -6.69 5.81 10.79
CA GLU A 34 -5.42 5.09 10.89
C GLU A 34 -5.52 3.63 10.44
N PRO A 35 -6.54 2.83 10.85
CA PRO A 35 -6.69 1.45 10.35
C PRO A 35 -6.91 1.35 8.83
N ASP A 36 -7.53 2.36 8.21
CA ASP A 36 -7.74 2.38 6.76
C ASP A 36 -6.42 2.65 6.02
N LEU A 37 -5.59 3.56 6.56
CA LEU A 37 -4.25 3.83 6.02
C LEU A 37 -3.33 2.62 6.14
N HIS A 38 -3.39 1.87 7.25
CA HIS A 38 -2.67 0.60 7.38
C HIS A 38 -3.11 -0.43 6.34
N ARG A 39 -4.43 -0.59 6.09
CA ARG A 39 -4.94 -1.48 5.03
C ARG A 39 -4.46 -1.04 3.66
N HIS A 40 -4.41 0.28 3.44
CA HIS A 40 -3.92 0.83 2.19
C HIS A 40 -2.43 0.56 1.98
N LEU A 41 -1.59 0.73 3.02
CA LEU A 41 -0.16 0.35 2.97
C LEU A 41 0.02 -1.12 2.60
N ILE A 42 -0.71 -2.03 3.26
CA ILE A 42 -0.66 -3.47 2.96
C ILE A 42 -1.03 -3.75 1.49
N SER A 43 -2.05 -3.07 0.97
CA SER A 43 -2.45 -3.21 -0.43
C SER A 43 -1.38 -2.73 -1.41
N ILE A 44 -0.72 -1.61 -1.13
CA ILE A 44 0.35 -1.06 -1.97
C ILE A 44 1.54 -2.02 -2.06
N VAL A 45 1.97 -2.58 -0.92
CA VAL A 45 3.15 -3.46 -0.88
C VAL A 45 2.85 -4.92 -1.25
N ALA A 46 1.60 -5.25 -1.59
CA ALA A 46 1.21 -6.63 -1.91
C ALA A 46 1.92 -7.19 -3.15
N GLY A 47 2.25 -6.34 -4.14
CA GLY A 47 3.04 -6.73 -5.30
C GLY A 47 4.46 -7.16 -4.92
N PHE A 48 5.13 -6.38 -4.06
CA PHE A 48 6.44 -6.73 -3.50
C PHE A 48 6.41 -8.07 -2.75
N ALA A 49 5.42 -8.25 -1.87
CA ALA A 49 5.24 -9.49 -1.12
C ALA A 49 4.96 -10.69 -2.03
N GLY A 50 4.15 -10.51 -3.09
CA GLY A 50 3.85 -11.54 -4.07
C GLY A 50 5.08 -11.99 -4.84
N GLU A 51 5.90 -11.06 -5.34
CA GLU A 51 7.17 -11.39 -6.02
C GLU A 51 8.13 -12.13 -5.07
N THR A 52 8.23 -11.71 -3.82
CA THR A 52 9.07 -12.35 -2.82
C THR A 52 8.63 -13.80 -2.55
N ILE A 53 7.32 -14.04 -2.45
CA ILE A 53 6.79 -15.39 -2.20
C ILE A 53 7.03 -16.32 -3.41
N GLU A 54 6.75 -15.85 -4.63
CA GLU A 54 6.81 -16.68 -5.83
C GLU A 54 8.23 -16.90 -6.32
N PHE A 55 9.04 -15.84 -6.36
CA PHE A 55 10.36 -15.89 -7.01
C PHE A 55 11.52 -15.85 -6.01
N GLY A 56 11.30 -15.52 -4.76
CA GLY A 56 12.37 -15.30 -3.77
C GLY A 56 13.23 -14.05 -4.04
N VAL A 57 12.89 -13.28 -5.06
CA VAL A 57 13.55 -12.04 -5.47
C VAL A 57 12.50 -11.03 -5.94
N VAL A 58 12.83 -9.76 -5.88
CA VAL A 58 11.95 -8.67 -6.36
C VAL A 58 12.52 -8.04 -7.62
N SER A 59 11.64 -7.58 -8.49
CA SER A 59 12.00 -6.87 -9.71
C SER A 59 12.01 -5.34 -9.49
N SER A 60 12.55 -4.59 -10.46
CA SER A 60 12.45 -3.13 -10.44
C SER A 60 11.01 -2.61 -10.62
N GLY A 61 10.06 -3.49 -10.96
CA GLY A 61 8.64 -3.14 -11.11
C GLY A 61 7.98 -2.67 -9.81
N VAL A 62 8.53 -3.06 -8.65
CA VAL A 62 8.01 -2.64 -7.34
C VAL A 62 8.39 -1.21 -6.92
N HIS A 63 9.18 -0.50 -7.75
CA HIS A 63 9.73 0.82 -7.39
C HIS A 63 8.65 1.85 -7.05
N ASP A 64 7.64 1.98 -7.89
CA ASP A 64 6.59 3.00 -7.73
C ASP A 64 5.70 2.69 -6.51
N ASP A 65 5.44 1.41 -6.26
CA ASP A 65 4.69 0.95 -5.10
C ASP A 65 5.45 1.24 -3.79
N LEU A 66 6.75 0.90 -3.74
CA LEU A 66 7.58 1.20 -2.56
C LEU A 66 7.72 2.70 -2.32
N HIS A 67 7.84 3.50 -3.39
CA HIS A 67 7.87 4.96 -3.27
C HIS A 67 6.56 5.49 -2.67
N THR A 68 5.42 5.00 -3.16
CA THR A 68 4.08 5.38 -2.68
C THR A 68 3.87 4.95 -1.22
N ALA A 69 4.24 3.71 -0.87
CA ALA A 69 4.14 3.20 0.50
C ALA A 69 5.01 4.03 1.47
N THR A 70 6.24 4.35 1.08
CA THR A 70 7.15 5.16 1.90
C THR A 70 6.60 6.57 2.12
N ALA A 71 6.06 7.20 1.07
CA ALA A 71 5.45 8.52 1.18
C ALA A 71 4.22 8.52 2.10
N LEU A 72 3.36 7.50 1.99
CA LEU A 72 2.20 7.35 2.86
C LEU A 72 2.60 7.11 4.32
N ALA A 73 3.54 6.19 4.57
CA ALA A 73 4.05 5.92 5.91
C ALA A 73 4.68 7.18 6.53
N ARG A 74 5.43 7.96 5.75
CA ARG A 74 6.02 9.23 6.21
C ARG A 74 4.93 10.26 6.57
N ALA A 75 3.86 10.36 5.78
CA ALA A 75 2.73 11.23 6.11
C ALA A 75 2.02 10.78 7.40
N MET A 76 1.82 9.47 7.60
CA MET A 76 1.23 8.93 8.84
C MET A 76 2.07 9.30 10.07
N VAL A 77 3.40 9.16 9.96
CA VAL A 77 4.34 9.41 11.06
C VAL A 77 4.52 10.90 11.33
N ALA A 78 4.81 11.70 10.29
CA ALA A 78 5.26 13.08 10.45
C ALA A 78 4.12 14.10 10.38
N SER A 79 3.06 13.84 9.60
CA SER A 79 1.99 14.82 9.36
C SER A 79 0.71 14.51 10.15
N TYR A 80 0.34 13.22 10.25
CA TYR A 80 -0.95 12.84 10.87
C TYR A 80 -0.84 12.49 12.35
N GLY A 81 0.39 12.44 12.92
CA GLY A 81 0.62 12.12 14.32
C GLY A 81 0.22 10.69 14.70
N MET A 82 0.34 9.75 13.75
CA MET A 82 -0.06 8.34 13.92
C MET A 82 1.11 7.43 14.35
N SER A 83 2.20 8.00 14.88
CA SER A 83 3.30 7.22 15.46
C SER A 83 3.24 7.26 16.98
N LYS A 84 3.22 6.10 17.63
CA LYS A 84 3.27 6.00 19.10
C LYS A 84 4.60 6.50 19.66
N ALA A 85 5.69 6.41 18.89
CA ALA A 85 7.02 6.84 19.31
C ALA A 85 7.20 8.36 19.28
N LEU A 86 6.56 9.04 18.32
CA LEU A 86 6.61 10.50 18.17
C LEU A 86 5.45 11.20 18.88
N GLY A 87 4.32 10.51 19.05
CA GLY A 87 3.10 11.07 19.60
C GLY A 87 2.31 11.91 18.58
N PRO A 88 1.22 12.58 19.03
CA PRO A 88 0.31 13.33 18.17
C PRO A 88 0.87 14.72 17.83
N VAL A 89 1.94 14.76 17.08
CA VAL A 89 2.64 15.98 16.65
C VAL A 89 2.79 16.01 15.14
N THR A 90 2.80 17.19 14.55
CA THR A 90 3.15 17.43 13.15
C THR A 90 4.58 17.95 13.08
N ILE A 91 5.42 17.30 12.27
CA ILE A 91 6.85 17.59 12.18
C ILE A 91 7.16 18.00 10.74
N GLY A 92 7.71 19.21 10.56
CA GLY A 92 8.24 19.68 9.28
C GLY A 92 7.23 20.33 8.34
N GLU A 93 5.96 20.48 8.71
CA GLU A 93 4.99 21.27 7.93
C GLU A 93 4.89 22.69 8.50
N LYS A 94 5.28 23.68 7.71
CA LYS A 94 4.77 25.04 7.89
C LYS A 94 3.57 25.25 6.98
N GLU A 95 2.44 25.69 7.53
CA GLU A 95 1.32 26.20 6.77
C GLU A 95 1.79 27.35 5.87
N GLY A 96 1.90 27.12 4.59
CA GLY A 96 2.24 28.14 3.60
C GLY A 96 2.59 27.47 2.27
N GLU A 97 1.84 27.83 1.25
CA GLU A 97 1.92 27.50 -0.18
C GLU A 97 3.11 26.62 -0.61
N VAL A 98 2.78 25.43 -1.14
CA VAL A 98 3.71 24.52 -1.79
C VAL A 98 4.33 25.20 -3.01
N PHE A 99 5.45 25.87 -2.82
CA PHE A 99 6.32 26.32 -3.92
C PHE A 99 7.40 25.24 -4.13
N LEU A 100 7.46 24.69 -5.34
CA LEU A 100 8.49 23.75 -5.76
C LEU A 100 9.90 24.30 -5.41
N GLY A 101 10.52 23.77 -4.34
CA GLY A 101 11.84 24.18 -3.87
C GLY A 101 12.00 24.39 -2.36
N ALA A 102 10.91 24.48 -1.61
CA ALA A 102 10.95 24.75 -0.15
C ALA A 102 11.27 23.52 0.71
N SER A 103 11.17 22.31 0.19
CA SER A 103 11.26 21.04 0.95
C SER A 103 12.60 20.76 1.64
N LEU A 104 13.71 21.36 1.20
CA LEU A 104 15.02 21.18 1.83
C LEU A 104 15.30 22.16 2.96
N GLN A 105 14.62 23.33 2.97
CA GLN A 105 14.83 24.35 3.99
C GLN A 105 13.99 24.12 5.27
N GLU A 106 12.88 23.39 5.15
CA GLU A 106 11.97 23.11 6.28
C GLU A 106 12.49 21.98 7.18
N LEU A 107 13.21 21.00 6.61
CA LEU A 107 13.90 19.95 7.38
C LEU A 107 15.02 20.51 8.27
N GLY A 108 15.54 21.69 7.97
CA GLY A 108 16.61 22.32 8.76
C GLY A 108 16.18 22.75 10.18
N SER A 109 14.87 22.77 10.50
CA SER A 109 14.35 23.07 11.83
C SER A 109 14.12 21.83 12.70
N VAL A 110 14.21 20.63 12.14
CA VAL A 110 14.02 19.34 12.84
C VAL A 110 15.36 18.78 13.28
N GLY A 111 15.46 18.45 14.57
CA GLY A 111 16.71 17.87 15.11
C GLY A 111 17.04 16.51 14.48
N PRO A 112 18.36 16.17 14.32
CA PRO A 112 18.77 14.91 13.71
C PRO A 112 18.18 13.66 14.36
N ALA A 113 18.05 13.65 15.68
CA ALA A 113 17.46 12.56 16.43
C ALA A 113 15.97 12.33 16.07
N THR A 114 15.22 13.41 15.80
CA THR A 114 13.82 13.31 15.38
C THR A 114 13.71 12.78 13.97
N LEU A 115 14.57 13.21 13.05
CA LEU A 115 14.62 12.67 11.68
C LEU A 115 14.93 11.18 11.68
N GLU A 116 15.92 10.75 12.47
CA GLU A 116 16.26 9.33 12.62
C GLU A 116 15.09 8.51 13.21
N LEU A 117 14.32 9.09 14.14
CA LEU A 117 13.14 8.43 14.69
C LEU A 117 12.02 8.31 13.64
N ILE A 118 11.80 9.36 12.84
CA ILE A 118 10.85 9.32 11.71
C ILE A 118 11.25 8.21 10.73
N ASP A 119 12.52 8.15 10.33
CA ASP A 119 13.00 7.15 9.36
C ASP A 119 12.82 5.72 9.89
N ARG A 120 13.11 5.47 11.17
CA ARG A 120 12.87 4.16 11.81
C ARG A 120 11.38 3.79 11.87
N GLU A 121 10.51 4.74 12.19
CA GLU A 121 9.07 4.48 12.23
C GLU A 121 8.50 4.22 10.83
N VAL A 122 8.97 4.93 9.81
CA VAL A 122 8.61 4.68 8.40
C VAL A 122 9.06 3.28 7.97
N GLU A 123 10.31 2.91 8.24
CA GLU A 123 10.85 1.58 7.94
C GLU A 123 10.02 0.49 8.63
N ARG A 124 9.69 0.68 9.90
CA ARG A 124 8.84 -0.24 10.66
C ARG A 124 7.45 -0.39 10.05
N LEU A 125 6.77 0.72 9.72
CA LEU A 125 5.41 0.68 9.15
C LEU A 125 5.37 -0.03 7.80
N VAL A 126 6.34 0.24 6.93
CA VAL A 126 6.43 -0.43 5.63
C VAL A 126 6.77 -1.90 5.81
N GLY A 127 7.74 -2.24 6.66
CA GLY A 127 8.12 -3.62 6.98
C GLY A 127 6.97 -4.43 7.55
N ASP A 128 6.29 -3.93 8.59
CA ASP A 128 5.09 -4.56 9.16
C ASP A 128 4.00 -4.79 8.12
N SER A 129 3.86 -3.86 7.16
CA SER A 129 2.87 -3.97 6.08
C SER A 129 3.24 -5.07 5.09
N VAL A 130 4.54 -5.24 4.77
CA VAL A 130 5.03 -6.35 3.92
C VAL A 130 4.77 -7.70 4.60
N GLU A 131 5.11 -7.85 5.88
CA GLU A 131 4.90 -9.11 6.63
C GLU A 131 3.41 -9.49 6.68
N ARG A 132 2.52 -8.49 6.86
CA ARG A 132 1.07 -8.70 6.83
C ARG A 132 0.57 -9.07 5.44
N ALA A 133 1.07 -8.41 4.39
CA ALA A 133 0.75 -8.75 3.00
C ALA A 133 1.17 -10.18 2.68
N GLU A 134 2.38 -10.60 3.08
CA GLU A 134 2.83 -11.99 2.92
C GLU A 134 1.91 -12.98 3.64
N THR A 135 1.50 -12.68 4.86
CA THR A 135 0.61 -13.54 5.65
C THR A 135 -0.73 -13.73 4.94
N ILE A 136 -1.33 -12.64 4.43
CA ILE A 136 -2.60 -12.67 3.68
C ILE A 136 -2.44 -13.48 2.40
N LEU A 137 -1.38 -13.21 1.64
CA LEU A 137 -1.14 -13.87 0.36
C LEU A 137 -0.89 -15.37 0.54
N ARG A 138 -0.04 -15.77 1.52
CA ARG A 138 0.21 -17.19 1.81
C ARG A 138 -1.06 -17.93 2.22
N GLY A 139 -1.93 -17.30 3.01
CA GLY A 139 -3.22 -17.88 3.40
C GLY A 139 -4.21 -18.05 2.24
N ASN A 140 -4.02 -17.32 1.13
CA ASN A 140 -4.89 -17.30 -0.03
C ASN A 140 -4.15 -17.67 -1.34
N TRP A 141 -2.97 -18.30 -1.26
CA TRP A 141 -2.09 -18.48 -2.42
C TRP A 141 -2.72 -19.25 -3.58
N ASN A 142 -3.57 -20.23 -3.27
CA ASN A 142 -4.31 -20.95 -4.30
C ASN A 142 -5.22 -20.03 -5.12
N ALA A 143 -5.92 -19.10 -4.47
CA ALA A 143 -6.76 -18.13 -5.18
C ALA A 143 -5.92 -17.16 -6.02
N VAL A 144 -4.75 -16.73 -5.53
CA VAL A 144 -3.81 -15.91 -6.30
C VAL A 144 -3.39 -16.66 -7.58
N TYR A 145 -3.05 -17.95 -7.47
CA TYR A 145 -2.63 -18.78 -8.60
C TYR A 145 -3.75 -18.96 -9.63
N GLU A 146 -4.98 -19.24 -9.18
CA GLU A 146 -6.15 -19.38 -10.06
C GLU A 146 -6.45 -18.08 -10.82
N ILE A 147 -6.39 -16.94 -10.13
CA ILE A 147 -6.58 -15.62 -10.75
C ILE A 147 -5.46 -15.34 -11.77
N ALA A 148 -4.21 -15.64 -11.43
CA ALA A 148 -3.07 -15.44 -12.32
C ALA A 148 -3.21 -16.28 -13.60
N ASN A 149 -3.56 -17.56 -13.49
CA ASN A 149 -3.78 -18.43 -14.64
C ASN A 149 -4.94 -17.96 -15.51
N ALA A 150 -6.05 -17.55 -14.91
CA ALA A 150 -7.17 -17.00 -15.64
C ALA A 150 -6.82 -15.69 -16.37
N LEU A 151 -5.95 -14.84 -15.77
CA LEU A 151 -5.45 -13.63 -16.44
C LEU A 151 -4.51 -13.94 -17.60
N ILE A 152 -3.68 -14.99 -17.49
CA ILE A 152 -2.83 -15.44 -18.60
C ILE A 152 -3.69 -15.92 -19.78
N GLU A 153 -4.81 -16.59 -19.50
CA GLU A 153 -5.72 -17.10 -20.55
C GLU A 153 -6.61 -16.01 -21.16
N HIS A 154 -7.13 -15.11 -20.34
CA HIS A 154 -8.17 -14.16 -20.75
C HIS A 154 -7.71 -12.69 -20.80
N GLU A 155 -6.48 -12.40 -20.36
CA GLU A 155 -5.86 -11.07 -20.26
C GLU A 155 -6.62 -10.07 -19.38
N THR A 156 -7.93 -10.26 -19.22
CA THR A 156 -8.79 -9.36 -18.41
C THR A 156 -9.91 -10.16 -17.76
N LEU A 157 -10.09 -9.93 -16.46
CA LEU A 157 -11.17 -10.49 -15.64
C LEU A 157 -12.05 -9.38 -15.07
N SER A 158 -13.37 -9.56 -15.13
CA SER A 158 -14.36 -8.62 -14.56
C SER A 158 -15.69 -9.29 -14.28
N GLY A 159 -16.56 -8.63 -13.50
CA GLY A 159 -17.91 -9.11 -13.20
C GLY A 159 -17.93 -10.50 -12.58
N VAL A 160 -18.90 -11.33 -12.98
CA VAL A 160 -19.17 -12.64 -12.40
C VAL A 160 -17.97 -13.59 -12.43
N ALA A 161 -17.14 -13.52 -13.49
CA ALA A 161 -15.95 -14.37 -13.61
C ALA A 161 -14.91 -14.04 -12.52
N LEU A 162 -14.68 -12.74 -12.27
CA LEU A 162 -13.78 -12.29 -11.21
C LEU A 162 -14.36 -12.58 -9.82
N GLU A 163 -15.66 -12.35 -9.63
CA GLU A 163 -16.34 -12.64 -8.36
C GLU A 163 -16.25 -14.11 -7.98
N ALA A 164 -16.42 -15.03 -8.94
CA ALA A 164 -16.30 -16.47 -8.72
C ALA A 164 -14.89 -16.87 -8.27
N LEU A 165 -13.84 -16.26 -8.84
CA LEU A 165 -12.44 -16.50 -8.46
C LEU A 165 -12.09 -15.89 -7.09
N LEU A 166 -12.76 -14.82 -6.71
CA LEU A 166 -12.58 -14.17 -5.40
C LEU A 166 -13.38 -14.83 -4.28
N ALA A 167 -14.42 -15.59 -4.59
CA ALA A 167 -15.30 -16.23 -3.61
C ALA A 167 -14.58 -17.14 -2.59
N PRO A 168 -13.51 -17.91 -2.96
CA PRO A 168 -12.76 -18.72 -2.01
C PRO A 168 -11.81 -17.92 -1.10
N VAL A 169 -11.54 -16.63 -1.40
CA VAL A 169 -10.60 -15.80 -0.65
C VAL A 169 -11.10 -15.60 0.77
N GLN A 170 -10.30 -16.02 1.72
CA GLN A 170 -10.62 -15.90 3.13
C GLN A 170 -10.17 -14.52 3.66
N PRO A 171 -11.08 -13.75 4.28
CA PRO A 171 -10.72 -12.50 4.92
C PRO A 171 -9.80 -12.80 6.11
N THR A 172 -8.63 -12.18 6.12
CA THR A 172 -7.73 -12.25 7.27
C THR A 172 -8.10 -11.13 8.24
N LEU A 173 -8.42 -11.48 9.48
CA LEU A 173 -8.57 -10.51 10.56
C LEU A 173 -7.19 -9.94 10.89
N LEU A 174 -6.94 -8.71 10.46
CA LEU A 174 -5.72 -7.99 10.80
C LEU A 174 -5.94 -7.28 12.13
N ASP A 175 -5.13 -7.64 13.14
CA ASP A 175 -4.95 -6.80 14.30
C ASP A 175 -4.11 -5.58 13.88
N LEU A 176 -4.76 -4.45 13.71
CA LEU A 176 -4.15 -3.19 13.28
C LEU A 176 -3.79 -2.29 14.47
N GLY A 177 -3.77 -2.86 15.66
CA GLY A 177 -3.52 -2.46 17.03
C GLY A 177 -2.94 -1.13 17.41
#